data_8cab8418e671151943f0b8e5c41fab88
#
_entry.id   8cab8418e671151943f0b8e5c41fab88
#
_cell.length_a   1.000
_cell.length_b   1.000
_cell.length_c   1.000
_cell.angle_alpha   90.00
_cell.angle_beta   90.00
_cell.angle_gamma   90.00
#
_symmetry.space_group_name_H-M   'P 1'
#
loop_
_entity.id
_entity.type
_entity.pdbx_description
1 polymer ?
#
loop_
_entity_poly.entity_id
_entity_poly.type
_entity_poly.pdbx_seq_one_letter_code
_entity_poly.pdbx_strand_id
1 'polypeptide(L)'
;MSTETIPDPGQDRPDRRGAFRLLFFALLAVGAGNTMLVSAILPPLSREIGLPDWMAGAIFSLSATMWAITSSFWGRKSNDWGRRPVAALGMLGFSVSMLLFGTFAALAMAGHIKGAIAIFLCLLFSRTLFGLFGSGTNPAAQAYVADRTRRDQRTEEIASLTSGFSFGAVAGRLNDADRRRTR
;
A
#
# COMPACT_ATOMS: atom_id res chain seq x y z
N MET A 1 11.97 -51.63 12.22
CA MET A 1 11.79 -50.85 10.97
C MET A 1 10.67 -49.87 11.25
N SER A 2 11.04 -48.70 11.81
CA SER A 2 10.09 -47.68 12.24
C SER A 2 9.62 -46.91 10.99
N THR A 3 8.37 -47.07 10.64
CA THR A 3 7.71 -46.25 9.60
C THR A 3 7.64 -44.81 10.10
N GLU A 4 8.58 -44.01 9.68
CA GLU A 4 8.54 -42.55 9.85
C GLU A 4 7.35 -42.03 9.03
N THR A 5 6.25 -41.73 9.70
CA THR A 5 5.07 -41.12 9.12
C THR A 5 5.45 -39.73 8.65
N ILE A 6 5.59 -39.57 7.34
CA ILE A 6 5.75 -38.26 6.69
C ILE A 6 4.53 -37.43 7.11
N PRO A 7 4.74 -36.28 7.77
CA PRO A 7 3.62 -35.44 8.19
C PRO A 7 2.80 -35.03 6.96
N ASP A 8 1.49 -35.26 7.00
CA ASP A 8 0.55 -34.85 5.95
C ASP A 8 0.67 -33.34 5.70
N PRO A 9 1.11 -32.91 4.51
CA PRO A 9 1.21 -31.49 4.17
C PRO A 9 -0.14 -30.77 4.08
N GLY A 10 -1.25 -31.51 4.27
CA GLY A 10 -2.62 -31.02 4.20
C GLY A 10 -3.26 -30.61 5.52
N GLN A 11 -2.56 -30.72 6.67
CA GLN A 11 -3.12 -30.21 7.92
C GLN A 11 -3.27 -28.68 7.85
N ASP A 12 -4.49 -28.25 7.58
CA ASP A 12 -4.97 -26.87 7.62
C ASP A 12 -4.66 -26.28 9.01
N ARG A 13 -3.52 -25.63 9.16
CA ARG A 13 -3.21 -24.87 10.38
C ARG A 13 -4.21 -23.71 10.45
N PRO A 14 -5.03 -23.63 11.51
CA PRO A 14 -6.05 -22.56 11.64
C PRO A 14 -5.48 -21.14 11.53
N ASP A 15 -4.21 -20.99 11.83
CA ASP A 15 -3.42 -19.75 11.71
C ASP A 15 -3.23 -19.26 10.25
N ARG A 16 -3.39 -20.15 9.26
CA ARG A 16 -3.19 -19.83 7.84
C ARG A 16 -4.32 -18.97 7.27
N ARG A 17 -5.58 -19.31 7.58
CA ARG A 17 -6.75 -18.58 7.07
C ARG A 17 -6.86 -17.19 7.67
N GLY A 18 -6.51 -17.04 8.95
CA GLY A 18 -6.47 -15.75 9.63
C GLY A 18 -5.41 -14.81 9.05
N ALA A 19 -4.19 -15.32 8.86
CA ALA A 19 -3.11 -14.54 8.27
C ALA A 19 -3.39 -14.13 6.82
N PHE A 20 -3.99 -15.03 6.01
CA PHE A 20 -4.38 -14.71 4.63
C PHE A 20 -5.42 -13.58 4.59
N ARG A 21 -6.49 -13.70 5.40
CA ARG A 21 -7.54 -12.65 5.50
C ARG A 21 -6.95 -11.31 5.92
N LEU A 22 -6.07 -11.30 6.92
CA LEU A 22 -5.41 -10.07 7.37
C LEU A 22 -4.60 -9.42 6.24
N LEU A 23 -3.80 -10.21 5.52
CA LEU A 23 -3.02 -9.69 4.38
C LEU A 23 -3.90 -9.20 3.24
N PHE A 24 -4.99 -9.93 2.93
CA PHE A 24 -5.95 -9.52 1.92
C PHE A 24 -6.58 -8.16 2.25
N PHE A 25 -7.12 -8.00 3.46
CA PHE A 25 -7.71 -6.73 3.89
C PHE A 25 -6.68 -5.60 3.99
N ALA A 26 -5.45 -5.91 4.40
CA ALA A 26 -4.37 -4.95 4.43
C ALA A 26 -4.03 -4.42 3.03
N LEU A 27 -3.88 -5.30 2.03
CA LEU A 27 -3.63 -4.91 0.65
C LEU A 27 -4.81 -4.16 0.04
N LEU A 28 -6.04 -4.58 0.35
CA LEU A 28 -7.26 -3.88 -0.05
C LEU A 28 -7.27 -2.45 0.52
N ALA A 29 -6.96 -2.28 1.80
CA ALA A 29 -6.89 -0.96 2.45
C ALA A 29 -5.79 -0.08 1.85
N VAL A 30 -4.60 -0.64 1.57
CA VAL A 30 -3.51 0.08 0.91
C VAL A 30 -3.92 0.50 -0.50
N GLY A 31 -4.53 -0.40 -1.28
CA GLY A 31 -5.02 -0.10 -2.64
C GLY A 31 -6.09 0.99 -2.65
N ALA A 32 -7.12 0.85 -1.80
CA ALA A 32 -8.19 1.83 -1.68
C ALA A 32 -7.67 3.18 -1.21
N GLY A 33 -6.90 3.21 -0.11
CA GLY A 33 -6.37 4.45 0.46
C GLY A 33 -5.46 5.20 -0.50
N ASN A 34 -4.56 4.48 -1.18
CA ASN A 34 -3.69 5.10 -2.18
C ASN A 34 -4.49 5.66 -3.37
N THR A 35 -5.47 4.93 -3.88
CA THR A 35 -6.28 5.38 -5.02
C THR A 35 -7.18 6.55 -4.64
N MET A 36 -7.82 6.52 -3.47
CA MET A 36 -8.62 7.64 -2.97
C MET A 36 -7.77 8.91 -2.82
N LEU A 37 -6.56 8.79 -2.28
CA LEU A 37 -5.65 9.92 -2.13
C LEU A 37 -5.28 10.52 -3.49
N VAL A 38 -4.95 9.68 -4.47
CA VAL A 38 -4.52 10.11 -5.81
C VAL A 38 -5.67 10.75 -6.59
N SER A 39 -6.86 10.12 -6.56
CA SER A 39 -7.97 10.51 -7.45
C SER A 39 -8.94 11.48 -6.80
N ALA A 40 -9.21 11.32 -5.50
CA ALA A 40 -10.27 12.04 -4.82
C ALA A 40 -9.78 13.20 -3.93
N ILE A 41 -8.62 13.03 -3.30
CA ILE A 41 -8.14 13.97 -2.28
C ILE A 41 -7.18 15.00 -2.86
N LEU A 42 -6.14 14.56 -3.56
CA LEU A 42 -5.10 15.50 -3.98
C LEU A 42 -5.54 16.51 -5.04
N PRO A 43 -6.34 16.19 -6.08
CA PRO A 43 -6.73 17.17 -7.09
C PRO A 43 -7.54 18.34 -6.52
N PRO A 44 -8.59 18.16 -5.70
CA PRO A 44 -9.29 19.26 -5.07
C PRO A 44 -8.41 19.98 -4.04
N LEU A 45 -7.64 19.25 -3.24
CA LEU A 45 -6.75 19.82 -2.24
C LEU A 45 -5.71 20.74 -2.89
N SER A 46 -5.06 20.31 -3.98
CA SER A 46 -4.03 21.12 -4.66
C SER A 46 -4.58 22.46 -5.16
N ARG A 47 -5.82 22.48 -5.63
CA ARG A 47 -6.51 23.73 -6.07
C ARG A 47 -6.82 24.63 -4.88
N GLU A 48 -7.29 24.06 -3.78
CA GLU A 48 -7.68 24.81 -2.57
C GLU A 48 -6.47 25.47 -1.89
N ILE A 49 -5.33 24.79 -1.85
CA ILE A 49 -4.07 25.30 -1.27
C ILE A 49 -3.17 26.02 -2.27
N GLY A 50 -3.65 26.24 -3.51
CA GLY A 50 -2.93 27.00 -4.54
C GLY A 50 -1.68 26.30 -5.10
N LEU A 51 -1.63 24.96 -5.09
CA LEU A 51 -0.54 24.19 -5.70
C LEU A 51 -0.76 24.08 -7.22
N PRO A 52 0.23 24.41 -8.06
CA PRO A 52 0.19 24.13 -9.49
C PRO A 52 0.01 22.65 -9.80
N ASP A 53 -0.72 22.32 -10.86
CA ASP A 53 -1.02 20.91 -11.24
C ASP A 53 0.24 20.07 -11.47
N TRP A 54 1.33 20.66 -11.97
CA TRP A 54 2.59 19.94 -12.16
C TRP A 54 3.23 19.49 -10.84
N MET A 55 3.06 20.25 -9.75
CA MET A 55 3.55 19.84 -8.42
C MET A 55 2.79 18.62 -7.91
N ALA A 56 1.47 18.60 -8.09
CA ALA A 56 0.66 17.43 -7.76
C ALA A 56 1.12 16.19 -8.55
N GLY A 57 1.35 16.34 -9.86
CA GLY A 57 1.92 15.29 -10.71
C GLY A 57 3.30 14.81 -10.27
N ALA A 58 4.19 15.74 -9.88
CA ALA A 58 5.54 15.43 -9.42
C ALA A 58 5.54 14.63 -8.11
N ILE A 59 4.63 14.94 -7.16
CA ILE A 59 4.48 14.18 -5.90
C ILE A 59 4.20 12.70 -6.20
N PHE A 60 3.30 12.42 -7.16
CA PHE A 60 2.98 11.04 -7.51
C PHE A 60 4.06 10.35 -8.32
N SER A 61 4.60 11.03 -9.32
CA SER A 61 5.66 10.46 -10.17
C SER A 61 6.86 10.05 -9.34
N LEU A 62 7.31 10.90 -8.41
CA LEU A 62 8.43 10.57 -7.53
C LEU A 62 8.08 9.42 -6.58
N SER A 63 6.88 9.44 -5.99
CA SER A 63 6.42 8.35 -5.11
C SER A 63 6.34 7.01 -5.86
N ALA A 64 5.83 6.99 -7.09
CA ALA A 64 5.74 5.80 -7.92
C ALA A 64 7.13 5.29 -8.33
N THR A 65 8.04 6.19 -8.66
CA THR A 65 9.43 5.86 -8.99
C THR A 65 10.15 5.24 -7.78
N MET A 66 10.02 5.85 -6.60
CA MET A 66 10.58 5.29 -5.37
C MET A 66 9.98 3.93 -5.06
N TRP A 67 8.66 3.78 -5.22
CA TRP A 67 7.97 2.51 -5.03
C TRP A 67 8.50 1.42 -5.97
N ALA A 68 8.68 1.72 -7.25
CA ALA A 68 9.20 0.78 -8.24
C ALA A 68 10.63 0.31 -7.92
N ILE A 69 11.52 1.26 -7.57
CA ILE A 69 12.92 0.97 -7.25
C ILE A 69 13.02 0.15 -5.96
N THR A 70 12.32 0.58 -4.90
CA THR A 70 12.44 -0.03 -3.57
C THR A 70 11.65 -1.32 -3.43
N SER A 71 10.65 -1.59 -4.27
CA SER A 71 9.91 -2.86 -4.23
C SER A 71 10.82 -4.06 -4.50
N SER A 72 11.75 -3.95 -5.43
CA SER A 72 12.75 -4.99 -5.71
C SER A 72 13.73 -5.18 -4.56
N PHE A 73 14.12 -4.10 -3.88
CA PHE A 73 14.97 -4.16 -2.70
C PHE A 73 14.27 -4.89 -1.55
N TRP A 74 13.03 -4.52 -1.23
CA TRP A 74 12.24 -5.16 -0.17
C TRP A 74 11.89 -6.61 -0.49
N GLY A 75 11.65 -6.92 -1.77
CA GLY A 75 11.45 -8.30 -2.21
C GLY A 75 12.63 -9.20 -1.85
N ARG A 76 13.86 -8.76 -2.15
CA ARG A 76 15.08 -9.48 -1.74
C ARG A 76 15.27 -9.51 -0.22
N LYS A 77 15.12 -8.35 0.43
CA LYS A 77 15.31 -8.23 1.88
C LYS A 77 14.33 -9.07 2.69
N SER A 78 13.13 -9.33 2.16
CA SER A 78 12.16 -10.22 2.78
C SER A 78 12.60 -11.69 2.84
N ASN A 79 13.59 -12.11 2.03
CA ASN A 79 14.19 -13.42 2.13
C ASN A 79 15.09 -13.54 3.37
N ASP A 80 15.84 -12.47 3.69
CA ASP A 80 16.81 -12.45 4.80
C ASP A 80 16.11 -12.17 6.14
N TRP A 81 15.25 -11.17 6.18
CA TRP A 81 14.58 -10.70 7.41
C TRP A 81 13.28 -11.45 7.71
N GLY A 82 12.75 -12.16 6.72
CA GLY A 82 11.48 -12.84 6.81
C GLY A 82 10.31 -12.03 6.21
N ARG A 83 9.28 -12.74 5.77
CA ARG A 83 8.11 -12.14 5.08
C ARG A 83 7.26 -11.28 6.00
N ARG A 84 7.02 -11.73 7.24
CA ARG A 84 6.15 -11.04 8.20
C ARG A 84 6.68 -9.67 8.63
N PRO A 85 7.94 -9.52 9.10
CA PRO A 85 8.45 -8.21 9.51
C PRO A 85 8.52 -7.21 8.35
N VAL A 86 8.86 -7.64 7.14
CA VAL A 86 8.90 -6.73 5.97
C VAL A 86 7.50 -6.27 5.58
N ALA A 87 6.50 -7.17 5.59
CA ALA A 87 5.12 -6.78 5.35
C ALA A 87 4.59 -5.81 6.43
N ALA A 88 4.90 -6.07 7.70
CA ALA A 88 4.52 -5.18 8.81
C ALA A 88 5.18 -3.81 8.70
N LEU A 89 6.47 -3.76 8.38
CA LEU A 89 7.20 -2.52 8.14
C LEU A 89 6.60 -1.71 6.99
N GLY A 90 6.22 -2.39 5.90
CA GLY A 90 5.56 -1.76 4.77
C GLY A 90 4.19 -1.16 5.13
N MET A 91 3.38 -1.87 5.93
CA MET A 91 2.11 -1.36 6.44
C MET A 91 2.29 -0.16 7.39
N LEU A 92 3.27 -0.22 8.29
CA LEU A 92 3.63 0.90 9.15
C LEU A 92 4.06 2.11 8.34
N GLY A 93 4.93 1.91 7.34
CA GLY A 93 5.35 2.97 6.43
C GLY A 93 4.19 3.61 5.67
N PHE A 94 3.24 2.80 5.19
CA PHE A 94 2.00 3.29 4.59
C PHE A 94 1.18 4.14 5.58
N SER A 95 0.95 3.63 6.79
CA SER A 95 0.14 4.31 7.79
C SER A 95 0.77 5.63 8.22
N VAL A 96 2.07 5.65 8.48
CA VAL A 96 2.82 6.87 8.83
C VAL A 96 2.77 7.87 7.68
N SER A 97 2.97 7.43 6.44
CA SER A 97 2.87 8.30 5.26
C SER A 97 1.48 8.94 5.13
N MET A 98 0.41 8.16 5.35
CA MET A 98 -0.97 8.67 5.28
C MET A 98 -1.27 9.68 6.39
N LEU A 99 -0.81 9.41 7.61
CA LEU A 99 -0.95 10.34 8.73
C LEU A 99 -0.20 11.64 8.49
N LEU A 100 1.05 11.57 8.05
CA LEU A 100 1.84 12.76 7.72
C LEU A 100 1.22 13.56 6.57
N PHE A 101 0.77 12.88 5.52
CA PHE A 101 0.11 13.55 4.41
C PHE A 101 -1.14 14.29 4.86
N GLY A 102 -2.02 13.62 5.63
CA GLY A 102 -3.23 14.24 6.18
C GLY A 102 -2.92 15.41 7.11
N THR A 103 -1.91 15.27 7.97
CA THR A 103 -1.48 16.33 8.88
C THR A 103 -0.93 17.54 8.12
N PHE A 104 -0.05 17.34 7.14
CA PHE A 104 0.49 18.45 6.35
C PHE A 104 -0.58 19.12 5.51
N ALA A 105 -1.51 18.36 4.94
CA ALA A 105 -2.66 18.90 4.22
C ALA A 105 -3.54 19.76 5.13
N ALA A 106 -3.86 19.28 6.33
CA ALA A 106 -4.66 20.03 7.30
C ALA A 106 -3.95 21.32 7.77
N LEU A 107 -2.65 21.26 8.02
CA LEU A 107 -1.85 22.43 8.40
C LEU A 107 -1.75 23.45 7.26
N ALA A 108 -1.67 23.01 6.02
CA ALA A 108 -1.68 23.87 4.85
C ALA A 108 -3.04 24.58 4.69
N MET A 109 -4.15 23.83 4.81
CA MET A 109 -5.50 24.41 4.77
C MET A 109 -5.78 25.37 5.92
N ALA A 110 -5.24 25.09 7.12
CA ALA A 110 -5.33 25.97 8.28
C ALA A 110 -4.41 27.22 8.17
N GLY A 111 -3.61 27.34 7.11
CA GLY A 111 -2.70 28.47 6.90
C GLY A 111 -1.45 28.47 7.79
N HIS A 112 -1.17 27.37 8.49
CA HIS A 112 0.05 27.23 9.31
C HIS A 112 1.29 27.02 8.44
N ILE A 113 1.16 26.31 7.32
CA ILE A 113 2.23 26.17 6.33
C ILE A 113 1.90 27.12 5.17
N LYS A 114 2.76 28.10 4.94
CA LYS A 114 2.58 29.13 3.90
C LYS A 114 3.58 28.91 2.77
N GLY A 115 3.11 29.17 1.54
CA GLY A 115 3.93 29.08 0.33
C GLY A 115 3.86 27.69 -0.34
N ALA A 116 3.60 27.72 -1.66
CA ALA A 116 3.41 26.50 -2.46
C ALA A 116 4.59 25.52 -2.37
N ILE A 117 5.83 26.04 -2.31
CA ILE A 117 7.04 25.21 -2.24
C ILE A 117 7.12 24.45 -0.90
N ALA A 118 6.82 25.12 0.24
CA ALA A 118 6.86 24.48 1.55
C ALA A 118 5.81 23.36 1.65
N ILE A 119 4.59 23.63 1.20
CA ILE A 119 3.51 22.66 1.16
C ILE A 119 3.88 21.49 0.25
N PHE A 120 4.40 21.77 -0.95
CA PHE A 120 4.86 20.76 -1.88
C PHE A 120 5.91 19.83 -1.25
N LEU A 121 6.94 20.38 -0.60
CA LEU A 121 8.00 19.60 0.02
C LEU A 121 7.48 18.72 1.18
N CYS A 122 6.56 19.21 2.00
CA CYS A 122 5.93 18.44 3.08
C CYS A 122 5.12 17.26 2.51
N LEU A 123 4.29 17.51 1.50
CA LEU A 123 3.49 16.47 0.87
C LEU A 123 4.37 15.47 0.10
N LEU A 124 5.39 15.95 -0.59
CA LEU A 124 6.39 15.13 -1.28
C LEU A 124 7.13 14.21 -0.32
N PHE A 125 7.59 14.74 0.81
CA PHE A 125 8.25 13.97 1.86
C PHE A 125 7.38 12.83 2.37
N SER A 126 6.12 13.11 2.71
CA SER A 126 5.20 12.07 3.20
C SER A 126 4.98 10.98 2.15
N ARG A 127 4.87 11.34 0.87
CA ARG A 127 4.68 10.38 -0.23
C ARG A 127 5.94 9.59 -0.58
N THR A 128 7.11 10.19 -0.40
CA THR A 128 8.39 9.50 -0.55
C THR A 128 8.55 8.40 0.50
N LEU A 129 8.12 8.64 1.75
CA LEU A 129 8.09 7.61 2.80
C LEU A 129 7.21 6.42 2.39
N PHE A 130 6.05 6.66 1.78
CA PHE A 130 5.23 5.58 1.21
C PHE A 130 5.99 4.82 0.13
N GLY A 131 6.62 5.50 -0.81
CA GLY A 131 7.42 4.86 -1.86
C GLY A 131 8.54 4.00 -1.29
N LEU A 132 9.24 4.49 -0.26
CA LEU A 132 10.37 3.79 0.36
C LEU A 132 9.93 2.55 1.15
N PHE A 133 8.94 2.67 2.02
CA PHE A 133 8.57 1.61 2.97
C PHE A 133 7.34 0.83 2.52
N GLY A 134 6.30 1.50 2.06
CA GLY A 134 5.04 0.86 1.65
C GLY A 134 5.20 -0.12 0.49
N SER A 135 6.21 0.07 -0.36
CA SER A 135 6.55 -0.82 -1.46
C SER A 135 6.90 -2.24 -1.05
N GLY A 136 7.31 -2.47 0.20
CA GLY A 136 7.63 -3.80 0.73
C GLY A 136 6.41 -4.67 1.03
N THR A 137 5.23 -4.09 1.23
CA THR A 137 4.02 -4.82 1.63
C THR A 137 3.60 -5.85 0.58
N ASN A 138 3.51 -5.45 -0.68
CA ASN A 138 2.98 -6.29 -1.76
C ASN A 138 3.89 -7.50 -2.07
N PRO A 139 5.20 -7.34 -2.35
CA PRO A 139 6.07 -8.47 -2.62
C PRO A 139 6.23 -9.40 -1.41
N ALA A 140 6.28 -8.86 -0.18
CA ALA A 140 6.37 -9.67 1.02
C ALA A 140 5.09 -10.48 1.28
N ALA A 141 3.90 -9.89 1.04
CA ALA A 141 2.62 -10.57 1.17
C ALA A 141 2.47 -11.70 0.14
N GLN A 142 2.80 -11.45 -1.12
CA GLN A 142 2.78 -12.46 -2.18
C GLN A 142 3.75 -13.61 -1.88
N ALA A 143 4.97 -13.30 -1.46
CA ALA A 143 5.95 -14.29 -1.09
C ALA A 143 5.52 -15.12 0.14
N TYR A 144 4.89 -14.47 1.15
CA TYR A 144 4.36 -15.16 2.31
C TYR A 144 3.29 -16.20 1.94
N VAL A 145 2.38 -15.85 1.03
CA VAL A 145 1.35 -16.77 0.53
C VAL A 145 2.01 -17.86 -0.31
N ALA A 146 2.90 -17.50 -1.22
CA ALA A 146 3.61 -18.44 -2.07
C ALA A 146 4.39 -19.52 -1.31
N ASP A 147 5.03 -19.16 -0.20
CA ASP A 147 5.81 -20.09 0.64
C ASP A 147 4.93 -21.08 1.42
N ARG A 148 3.62 -20.81 1.55
CA ARG A 148 2.67 -21.61 2.34
C ARG A 148 1.59 -22.28 1.53
N THR A 149 1.56 -22.04 0.22
CA THR A 149 0.57 -22.62 -0.68
C THR A 149 1.18 -23.72 -1.52
N ARG A 150 0.43 -24.80 -1.77
CA ARG A 150 0.84 -25.88 -2.67
C ARG A 150 1.01 -25.33 -4.09
N ARG A 151 1.91 -25.95 -4.87
CA ARG A 151 2.26 -25.45 -6.21
C ARG A 151 1.06 -25.35 -7.16
N ASP A 152 0.11 -26.25 -7.07
CA ASP A 152 -1.12 -26.33 -7.85
C ASP A 152 -2.10 -25.18 -7.54
N GLN A 153 -2.15 -24.66 -6.31
CA GLN A 153 -3.05 -23.61 -5.85
C GLN A 153 -2.38 -22.24 -5.75
N ARG A 154 -1.07 -22.17 -5.94
CA ARG A 154 -0.26 -20.97 -5.70
C ARG A 154 -0.68 -19.79 -6.57
N THR A 155 -0.95 -20.04 -7.84
CA THR A 155 -1.35 -18.99 -8.80
C THR A 155 -2.70 -18.40 -8.43
N GLU A 156 -3.67 -19.21 -8.03
CA GLU A 156 -4.99 -18.79 -7.62
C GLU A 156 -4.96 -17.95 -6.34
N GLU A 157 -4.22 -18.38 -5.32
CA GLU A 157 -4.12 -17.65 -4.07
C GLU A 157 -3.36 -16.32 -4.23
N ILE A 158 -2.30 -16.26 -5.04
CA ILE A 158 -1.61 -15.00 -5.36
C ILE A 158 -2.51 -14.07 -6.19
N ALA A 159 -3.25 -14.61 -7.15
CA ALA A 159 -4.21 -13.83 -7.94
C ALA A 159 -5.31 -13.27 -7.05
N SER A 160 -5.86 -14.06 -6.13
CA SER A 160 -6.84 -13.61 -5.14
C SER A 160 -6.29 -12.50 -4.24
N LEU A 161 -5.04 -12.61 -3.77
CA LEU A 161 -4.41 -11.58 -2.96
C LEU A 161 -4.21 -10.27 -3.73
N THR A 162 -3.75 -10.37 -4.97
CA THR A 162 -3.55 -9.21 -5.86
C THR A 162 -4.88 -8.56 -6.26
N SER A 163 -5.95 -9.37 -6.40
CA SER A 163 -7.30 -8.86 -6.66
C SER A 163 -7.80 -7.97 -5.52
N GLY A 164 -7.43 -8.25 -4.26
CA GLY A 164 -7.74 -7.40 -3.12
C GLY A 164 -7.21 -5.98 -3.29
N PHE A 165 -5.94 -5.83 -3.69
CA PHE A 165 -5.36 -4.52 -4.00
C PHE A 165 -6.08 -3.81 -5.15
N SER A 166 -6.35 -4.53 -6.24
CA SER A 166 -7.02 -3.99 -7.43
C SER A 166 -8.47 -3.63 -7.14
N PHE A 167 -9.19 -4.46 -6.37
CA PHE A 167 -10.56 -4.19 -5.95
C PHE A 167 -10.64 -2.95 -5.06
N GLY A 168 -9.71 -2.81 -4.10
CA GLY A 168 -9.57 -1.60 -3.29
C GLY A 168 -9.36 -0.36 -4.16
N ALA A 169 -8.51 -0.44 -5.18
CA ALA A 169 -8.26 0.66 -6.11
C ALA A 169 -9.52 1.04 -6.91
N VAL A 170 -10.32 0.08 -7.37
CA VAL A 170 -11.59 0.32 -8.07
C VAL A 170 -12.65 0.90 -7.12
N ALA A 171 -12.80 0.34 -5.93
CA ALA A 171 -13.75 0.84 -4.93
C ALA A 171 -13.45 2.30 -4.53
N GLY A 172 -12.16 2.65 -4.41
CA GLY A 172 -11.74 4.03 -4.19
C GLY A 172 -12.22 4.99 -5.29
N ARG A 173 -12.16 4.58 -6.57
CA ARG A 173 -12.65 5.38 -7.71
C ARG A 173 -14.17 5.52 -7.75
N LEU A 174 -14.90 4.44 -7.45
CA LEU A 174 -16.37 4.49 -7.45
C LEU A 174 -16.90 5.44 -6.37
N ASN A 175 -16.31 5.44 -5.19
CA ASN A 175 -16.68 6.37 -4.12
C ASN A 175 -16.40 7.84 -4.50
N ASP A 176 -15.35 8.11 -5.28
CA ASP A 176 -15.07 9.45 -5.82
C ASP A 176 -16.11 9.87 -6.88
N ALA A 177 -16.50 8.97 -7.76
CA ALA A 177 -17.50 9.24 -8.79
C ALA A 177 -18.88 9.57 -8.19
N ASP A 178 -19.27 8.88 -7.13
CA ASP A 178 -20.53 9.15 -6.42
C ASP A 178 -20.53 10.53 -5.73
N ARG A 179 -19.43 10.89 -5.06
CA ARG A 179 -19.25 12.21 -4.45
C ARG A 179 -19.31 13.39 -5.44
N ARG A 180 -18.90 13.15 -6.70
CA ARG A 180 -18.98 14.18 -7.75
C ARG A 180 -20.39 14.37 -8.32
N ARG A 181 -21.25 13.33 -8.22
CA ARG A 181 -22.66 13.41 -8.66
C ARG A 181 -23.57 14.12 -7.66
N THR A 182 -23.17 14.15 -6.38
CA THR A 182 -23.95 14.73 -5.29
C THR A 182 -23.58 16.19 -4.96
N ARG A 183 -22.65 16.78 -5.72
CA ARG A 183 -22.28 18.22 -5.67
C ARG A 183 -22.70 18.93 -6.94
#